data_c5cf71c1bd2837311ebefde2eebe571b
#
_entry.id   c5cf71c1bd2837311ebefde2eebe571b
#
_cell.length_a   1.000
_cell.length_b   1.000
_cell.length_c   1.000
_cell.angle_alpha   90.00
_cell.angle_beta   90.00
_cell.angle_gamma   90.00
#
_symmetry.space_group_name_H-M   'P 1'
#
loop_
_entity.id
_entity.type
_entity.pdbx_description
1 polymer ?
#
loop_
_entity_poly.entity_id
_entity_poly.type
_entity_poly.pdbx_seq_one_letter_code
_entity_poly.pdbx_strand_id
1 'polypeptide(L)'
;MRTAEYIRIGHPDKVCDLMADAVLDAYLDQDPTSRVAVEVMGGHGKVFVVGEVTSAAHIDVPSLVAQTYKDIGYNDSLQIAVNIVSQSPDIAAGVDIGGAGDQGITVGYATPETPEMLPKELVLARRICSGLDDASRTTAAYLGPDGKAQVTLDDKGNATTVVASAQHAHDADPRLVYDTIADIVHAAVGEGTYQLLINPTGIFTFGGFLADSGATGRKIVCDQYGPRVRIGGGSFSGKDPTKVDRSGAYFARWRARRIAKKTGVEALVEYAWAIGSPKPLAAVGDTDELPTVAGMITQLDLRRPIYYNATMKGHYGSPDLPWEQD
;
A
#
# COMPACT_ATOMS: atom_id res chain seq x y z
N MET A 1 4.07 -18.67 17.06
CA MET A 1 5.06 -17.86 16.30
C MET A 1 4.35 -17.13 15.16
N ARG A 2 4.59 -15.83 14.96
CA ARG A 2 3.98 -14.97 13.92
C ARG A 2 5.08 -14.20 13.21
N THR A 3 4.96 -13.99 11.90
CA THR A 3 5.95 -13.23 11.12
C THR A 3 5.24 -12.36 10.09
N ALA A 4 5.81 -11.18 9.81
CA ALA A 4 5.39 -10.32 8.71
C ALA A 4 6.60 -9.56 8.13
N GLU A 5 6.50 -9.20 6.88
CA GLU A 5 7.44 -8.30 6.21
C GLU A 5 6.75 -7.01 5.77
N TYR A 6 7.55 -5.97 5.60
CA TYR A 6 7.15 -4.72 4.98
C TYR A 6 8.26 -4.19 4.08
N ILE A 7 7.88 -3.41 3.07
CA ILE A 7 8.82 -2.85 2.09
C ILE A 7 8.91 -1.33 2.23
N ARG A 8 10.06 -0.77 1.88
CA ARG A 8 10.29 0.67 1.79
C ARG A 8 9.64 1.25 0.53
N ILE A 9 9.48 2.57 0.52
CA ILE A 9 8.86 3.30 -0.61
C ILE A 9 9.59 3.14 -1.94
N GLY A 10 10.91 2.90 -1.92
CA GLY A 10 11.72 2.69 -3.11
C GLY A 10 11.79 1.23 -3.58
N HIS A 11 11.12 0.28 -2.93
CA HIS A 11 11.03 -1.08 -3.46
C HIS A 11 10.31 -1.07 -4.83
N PRO A 12 10.81 -1.80 -5.86
CA PRO A 12 10.27 -1.74 -7.23
C PRO A 12 8.75 -1.88 -7.32
N ASP A 13 8.14 -2.80 -6.59
CA ASP A 13 6.68 -2.97 -6.60
C ASP A 13 5.98 -1.77 -5.96
N LYS A 14 6.52 -1.20 -4.86
CA LYS A 14 5.95 -0.02 -4.21
C LYS A 14 6.10 1.23 -5.09
N VAL A 15 7.20 1.35 -5.84
CA VAL A 15 7.38 2.41 -6.84
C VAL A 15 6.28 2.35 -7.89
N CYS A 16 5.94 1.15 -8.40
CA CYS A 16 4.84 0.99 -9.34
C CYS A 16 3.48 1.36 -8.74
N ASP A 17 3.21 0.94 -7.50
CA ASP A 17 1.99 1.31 -6.77
C ASP A 17 1.87 2.82 -6.59
N LEU A 18 2.96 3.50 -6.19
CA LEU A 18 3.00 4.95 -6.03
C LEU A 18 2.81 5.69 -7.35
N MET A 19 3.42 5.22 -8.44
CA MET A 19 3.23 5.80 -9.77
C MET A 19 1.76 5.67 -10.23
N ALA A 20 1.15 4.51 -10.03
CA ALA A 20 -0.25 4.27 -10.39
C ALA A 20 -1.21 5.17 -9.60
N ASP A 21 -0.97 5.35 -8.29
CA ASP A 21 -1.80 6.22 -7.47
C ASP A 21 -1.50 7.71 -7.66
N ALA A 22 -0.29 8.10 -8.05
CA ALA A 22 -0.01 9.47 -8.49
C ALA A 22 -0.82 9.82 -9.75
N VAL A 23 -0.93 8.89 -10.70
CA VAL A 23 -1.77 9.07 -11.90
C VAL A 23 -3.23 9.19 -11.53
N LEU A 24 -3.74 8.31 -10.66
CA LEU A 24 -5.11 8.37 -10.16
C LEU A 24 -5.41 9.72 -9.48
N ASP A 25 -4.57 10.14 -8.54
CA ASP A 25 -4.77 11.38 -7.78
C ASP A 25 -4.76 12.60 -8.70
N ALA A 26 -3.89 12.63 -9.73
CA ALA A 26 -3.86 13.71 -10.70
C ALA A 26 -5.16 13.83 -11.52
N TYR A 27 -5.78 12.70 -11.87
CA TYR A 27 -7.09 12.71 -12.51
C TYR A 27 -8.20 13.17 -11.58
N LEU A 28 -8.23 12.68 -10.33
CA LEU A 28 -9.26 13.02 -9.35
C LEU A 28 -9.19 14.50 -8.90
N ASP A 29 -8.00 15.07 -8.87
CA ASP A 29 -7.80 16.50 -8.52
C ASP A 29 -8.47 17.42 -9.55
N GLN A 30 -8.41 17.09 -10.84
CA GLN A 30 -9.04 17.88 -11.91
C GLN A 30 -10.49 17.48 -12.18
N ASP A 31 -10.83 16.21 -12.01
CA ASP A 31 -12.20 15.66 -12.21
C ASP A 31 -12.49 14.59 -11.15
N PRO A 32 -13.16 14.93 -10.03
CA PRO A 32 -13.51 13.98 -8.98
C PRO A 32 -14.42 12.82 -9.43
N THR A 33 -14.96 12.90 -10.65
CA THR A 33 -15.78 11.82 -11.25
C THR A 33 -14.99 10.91 -12.18
N SER A 34 -13.69 11.13 -12.32
CA SER A 34 -12.80 10.30 -13.15
C SER A 34 -12.92 8.82 -12.81
N ARG A 35 -12.98 8.00 -13.86
CA ARG A 35 -12.87 6.55 -13.78
C ARG A 35 -11.49 6.16 -14.25
N VAL A 36 -10.73 5.55 -13.37
CA VAL A 36 -9.32 5.23 -13.58
C VAL A 36 -9.08 3.78 -13.19
N ALA A 37 -8.45 3.04 -14.06
CA ALA A 37 -7.90 1.72 -13.82
C ALA A 37 -6.54 1.65 -14.53
N VAL A 38 -5.47 2.00 -13.82
CA VAL A 38 -4.12 2.11 -14.36
C VAL A 38 -3.19 1.14 -13.66
N GLU A 39 -2.45 0.39 -14.43
CA GLU A 39 -1.40 -0.52 -13.98
C GLU A 39 -0.04 0.00 -14.42
N VAL A 40 0.97 -0.20 -13.58
CA VAL A 40 2.35 0.19 -13.86
C VAL A 40 3.26 -1.02 -13.70
N MET A 41 4.15 -1.21 -14.66
CA MET A 41 5.24 -2.18 -14.59
C MET A 41 6.55 -1.48 -14.94
N GLY A 42 7.59 -1.67 -14.12
CA GLY A 42 8.89 -1.04 -14.32
C GLY A 42 10.05 -1.96 -14.01
N GLY A 43 11.20 -1.68 -14.61
CA GLY A 43 12.45 -2.37 -14.37
C GLY A 43 13.50 -2.05 -15.44
N HIS A 44 14.78 -2.05 -15.05
CA HIS A 44 15.93 -1.93 -15.93
C HIS A 44 15.83 -0.72 -16.91
N GLY A 45 15.49 0.46 -16.36
CA GLY A 45 15.40 1.71 -17.09
C GLY A 45 14.15 1.91 -17.94
N LYS A 46 13.14 1.04 -17.81
CA LYS A 46 11.87 1.14 -18.55
C LYS A 46 10.67 1.11 -17.62
N VAL A 47 9.64 1.87 -17.99
CA VAL A 47 8.33 1.86 -17.31
C VAL A 47 7.22 1.80 -18.35
N PHE A 48 6.25 0.94 -18.12
CA PHE A 48 5.03 0.80 -18.90
C PHE A 48 3.84 1.20 -18.02
N VAL A 49 3.06 2.14 -18.50
CA VAL A 49 1.79 2.56 -17.88
C VAL A 49 0.68 2.17 -18.83
N VAL A 50 -0.20 1.28 -18.38
CA VAL A 50 -1.30 0.77 -19.20
C VAL A 50 -2.61 0.84 -18.43
N GLY A 51 -3.72 0.94 -19.13
CA GLY A 51 -5.03 0.89 -18.47
C GLY A 51 -6.11 1.69 -19.19
N GLU A 52 -7.17 1.96 -18.47
CA GLU A 52 -8.34 2.66 -18.96
C GLU A 52 -8.64 3.89 -18.09
N VAL A 53 -8.93 5.02 -18.75
CA VAL A 53 -9.37 6.26 -18.11
C VAL A 53 -10.54 6.86 -18.86
N THR A 54 -11.58 7.24 -18.13
CA THR A 54 -12.67 8.11 -18.61
C THR A 54 -12.73 9.32 -17.69
N SER A 55 -12.34 10.48 -18.20
CA SER A 55 -12.22 11.73 -17.43
C SER A 55 -12.30 12.95 -18.34
N ALA A 56 -12.74 14.08 -17.81
CA ALA A 56 -12.58 15.38 -18.43
C ALA A 56 -11.18 15.98 -18.24
N ALA A 57 -10.37 15.42 -17.34
CA ALA A 57 -9.01 15.87 -17.05
C ALA A 57 -8.00 15.46 -18.14
N HIS A 58 -6.93 16.24 -18.26
CA HIS A 58 -5.80 15.97 -19.15
C HIS A 58 -4.50 15.96 -18.35
N ILE A 59 -3.84 14.80 -18.29
CA ILE A 59 -2.63 14.59 -17.49
C ILE A 59 -1.45 14.23 -18.40
N ASP A 60 -0.32 14.89 -18.22
CA ASP A 60 0.97 14.47 -18.79
C ASP A 60 1.54 13.32 -17.93
N VAL A 61 1.04 12.12 -18.21
CA VAL A 61 1.39 10.89 -17.46
C VAL A 61 2.90 10.61 -17.48
N PRO A 62 3.63 10.71 -18.62
CA PRO A 62 5.08 10.49 -18.63
C PRO A 62 5.83 11.41 -17.67
N SER A 63 5.54 12.70 -17.69
CA SER A 63 6.21 13.68 -16.81
C SER A 63 5.87 13.43 -15.34
N LEU A 64 4.61 13.11 -15.02
CA LEU A 64 4.18 12.79 -13.67
C LEU A 64 4.88 11.55 -13.11
N VAL A 65 4.94 10.47 -13.89
CA VAL A 65 5.61 9.21 -13.50
C VAL A 65 7.11 9.42 -13.30
N ALA A 66 7.77 10.18 -14.19
CA ALA A 66 9.18 10.52 -14.05
C ALA A 66 9.45 11.36 -12.78
N GLN A 67 8.55 12.31 -12.46
CA GLN A 67 8.66 13.13 -11.26
C GLN A 67 8.43 12.29 -9.99
N THR A 68 7.41 11.43 -9.98
CA THR A 68 7.15 10.49 -8.87
C THR A 68 8.39 9.64 -8.55
N TYR A 69 9.09 9.14 -9.58
CA TYR A 69 10.31 8.35 -9.40
C TYR A 69 11.43 9.15 -8.72
N LYS A 70 11.58 10.42 -9.12
CA LYS A 70 12.56 11.33 -8.50
C LYS A 70 12.19 11.68 -7.05
N ASP A 71 10.92 11.90 -6.76
CA ASP A 71 10.43 12.23 -5.41
C ASP A 71 10.61 11.08 -4.42
N ILE A 72 10.61 9.83 -4.91
CA ILE A 72 10.96 8.63 -4.13
C ILE A 72 12.46 8.63 -3.76
N GLY A 73 13.32 9.23 -4.59
CA GLY A 73 14.76 9.35 -4.32
C GLY A 73 15.66 8.73 -5.40
N TYR A 74 15.12 8.37 -6.55
CA TYR A 74 15.89 7.85 -7.69
C TYR A 74 16.23 8.93 -8.72
N ASN A 75 17.43 8.85 -9.28
CA ASN A 75 17.92 9.85 -10.24
C ASN A 75 18.28 9.26 -11.62
N ASP A 76 18.14 7.96 -11.80
CA ASP A 76 18.36 7.32 -13.09
C ASP A 76 17.20 7.64 -14.06
N SER A 77 17.55 7.70 -15.36
CA SER A 77 16.57 8.03 -16.39
C SER A 77 15.70 6.83 -16.75
N LEU A 78 14.42 7.09 -16.98
CA LEU A 78 13.44 6.08 -17.38
C LEU A 78 12.95 6.32 -18.82
N GLN A 79 12.84 5.26 -19.60
CA GLN A 79 12.04 5.24 -20.82
C GLN A 79 10.61 4.88 -20.45
N ILE A 80 9.69 5.82 -20.58
CA ILE A 80 8.29 5.66 -20.15
C ILE A 80 7.42 5.50 -21.39
N ALA A 81 6.71 4.35 -21.46
CA ALA A 81 5.73 4.07 -22.48
C ALA A 81 4.32 4.08 -21.84
N VAL A 82 3.40 4.82 -22.43
CA VAL A 82 2.03 4.96 -21.95
C VAL A 82 1.04 4.46 -22.99
N ASN A 83 0.14 3.57 -22.57
CA ASN A 83 -1.01 3.11 -23.37
C ASN A 83 -2.26 3.13 -22.52
N ILE A 84 -2.90 4.30 -22.43
CA ILE A 84 -4.15 4.51 -21.72
C ILE A 84 -5.25 4.75 -22.73
N VAL A 85 -6.33 3.96 -22.65
CA VAL A 85 -7.49 4.04 -23.54
C VAL A 85 -8.75 4.42 -22.75
N SER A 86 -9.85 4.72 -23.44
CA SER A 86 -11.15 4.92 -22.77
C SER A 86 -11.69 3.61 -22.23
N GLN A 87 -12.39 3.65 -21.09
CA GLN A 87 -13.01 2.47 -20.48
C GLN A 87 -14.02 1.82 -21.45
N SER A 88 -14.10 0.48 -21.42
CA SER A 88 -15.08 -0.29 -22.19
C SER A 88 -16.52 0.15 -21.89
N PRO A 89 -17.36 0.34 -22.92
CA PRO A 89 -18.78 0.67 -22.73
C PRO A 89 -19.55 -0.36 -21.89
N ASP A 90 -19.19 -1.64 -21.98
CA ASP A 90 -19.85 -2.72 -21.23
C ASP A 90 -19.60 -2.61 -19.71
N ILE A 91 -18.38 -2.25 -19.32
CA ILE A 91 -18.04 -2.01 -17.90
C ILE A 91 -18.70 -0.71 -17.43
N ALA A 92 -18.70 0.34 -18.27
CA ALA A 92 -19.31 1.62 -17.95
C ALA A 92 -20.81 1.47 -17.65
N ALA A 93 -21.54 0.68 -18.41
CA ALA A 93 -22.99 0.46 -18.22
C ALA A 93 -23.34 -0.07 -16.82
N GLY A 94 -22.55 -0.98 -16.25
CA GLY A 94 -22.74 -1.49 -14.88
C GLY A 94 -22.46 -0.47 -13.80
N VAL A 95 -21.45 0.37 -13.99
CA VAL A 95 -21.02 1.42 -13.04
C VAL A 95 -21.96 2.64 -13.10
N ASP A 96 -22.47 2.99 -14.28
CA ASP A 96 -23.36 4.15 -14.49
C ASP A 96 -24.67 4.05 -13.71
N ILE A 97 -25.16 2.85 -13.46
CA ILE A 97 -26.35 2.60 -12.61
C ILE A 97 -26.01 2.50 -11.11
N GLY A 98 -24.78 2.79 -10.70
CA GLY A 98 -24.33 2.77 -9.30
C GLY A 98 -23.95 1.38 -8.77
N GLY A 99 -23.75 0.42 -9.66
CA GLY A 99 -23.30 -0.94 -9.33
C GLY A 99 -21.78 -1.04 -9.19
N ALA A 100 -21.32 -2.16 -8.63
CA ALA A 100 -19.91 -2.53 -8.57
C ALA A 100 -19.34 -2.73 -9.99
N GLY A 101 -18.16 -2.21 -10.25
CA GLY A 101 -17.48 -2.33 -11.55
C GLY A 101 -16.93 -3.72 -11.83
N ASP A 102 -16.89 -4.58 -10.82
CA ASP A 102 -16.40 -5.97 -10.94
C ASP A 102 -17.03 -6.85 -9.84
N GLN A 103 -16.86 -8.14 -9.99
CA GLN A 103 -17.03 -9.12 -8.92
C GLN A 103 -15.76 -9.19 -8.07
N GLY A 104 -15.89 -9.60 -6.81
CA GLY A 104 -14.71 -9.77 -5.95
C GLY A 104 -15.07 -10.03 -4.51
N ILE A 105 -14.04 -10.28 -3.71
CA ILE A 105 -14.15 -10.38 -2.26
C ILE A 105 -13.28 -9.28 -1.66
N THR A 106 -13.82 -8.53 -0.72
CA THR A 106 -13.08 -7.51 0.03
C THR A 106 -13.06 -7.85 1.51
N VAL A 107 -11.92 -7.62 2.15
CA VAL A 107 -11.67 -8.04 3.54
C VAL A 107 -11.21 -6.84 4.35
N GLY A 108 -11.86 -6.66 5.49
CA GLY A 108 -11.46 -5.74 6.54
C GLY A 108 -11.11 -6.50 7.81
N TYR A 109 -10.03 -6.10 8.46
CA TYR A 109 -9.60 -6.69 9.73
C TYR A 109 -9.13 -5.60 10.68
N ALA A 110 -9.34 -5.80 11.98
CA ALA A 110 -8.80 -4.96 13.03
C ALA A 110 -8.53 -5.79 14.29
N THR A 111 -7.44 -5.50 14.97
CA THR A 111 -7.07 -6.12 16.26
C THR A 111 -6.69 -5.04 17.27
N PRO A 112 -7.09 -5.15 18.54
CA PRO A 112 -6.73 -4.18 19.57
C PRO A 112 -5.29 -4.35 20.10
N GLU A 113 -4.46 -5.23 19.51
CA GLU A 113 -3.10 -5.49 20.00
C GLU A 113 -2.12 -4.35 19.74
N THR A 114 -2.44 -3.40 18.85
CA THR A 114 -1.65 -2.20 18.56
C THR A 114 -2.54 -0.96 18.46
N PRO A 115 -2.01 0.25 18.67
CA PRO A 115 -2.75 1.50 18.45
C PRO A 115 -3.29 1.65 17.02
N GLU A 116 -2.55 1.14 16.03
CA GLU A 116 -2.91 1.12 14.62
C GLU A 116 -4.03 0.11 14.33
N MET A 117 -4.39 -0.72 15.30
CA MET A 117 -5.34 -1.82 15.16
C MET A 117 -4.96 -2.79 14.03
N LEU A 118 -3.67 -3.06 13.89
CA LEU A 118 -3.05 -3.97 12.92
C LEU A 118 -2.22 -5.04 13.65
N PRO A 119 -1.87 -6.17 12.99
CA PRO A 119 -0.99 -7.18 13.56
C PRO A 119 0.35 -6.60 14.01
N LYS A 120 0.78 -6.91 15.23
CA LYS A 120 1.97 -6.32 15.86
C LYS A 120 3.23 -6.56 15.02
N GLU A 121 3.42 -7.78 14.50
CA GLU A 121 4.55 -8.12 13.64
C GLU A 121 4.63 -7.23 12.40
N LEU A 122 3.49 -6.91 11.79
CA LEU A 122 3.40 -6.01 10.64
C LEU A 122 3.70 -4.56 11.03
N VAL A 123 3.14 -4.09 12.14
CA VAL A 123 3.38 -2.72 12.64
C VAL A 123 4.87 -2.49 12.92
N LEU A 124 5.54 -3.47 13.53
CA LEU A 124 6.98 -3.36 13.80
C LEU A 124 7.80 -3.34 12.50
N ALA A 125 7.52 -4.22 11.54
CA ALA A 125 8.18 -4.21 10.23
C ALA A 125 7.96 -2.87 9.50
N ARG A 126 6.74 -2.33 9.55
CA ARG A 126 6.38 -1.03 8.97
C ARG A 126 7.14 0.12 9.63
N ARG A 127 7.24 0.14 10.97
CA ARG A 127 7.98 1.16 11.71
C ARG A 127 9.47 1.17 11.36
N ILE A 128 10.07 -0.01 11.17
CA ILE A 128 11.47 -0.12 10.71
C ILE A 128 11.61 0.52 9.32
N CYS A 129 10.76 0.15 8.35
CA CYS A 129 10.80 0.71 6.99
C CYS A 129 10.59 2.23 6.99
N SER A 130 9.60 2.74 7.73
CA SER A 130 9.35 4.18 7.86
C SER A 130 10.54 4.91 8.49
N GLY A 131 11.14 4.35 9.53
CA GLY A 131 12.35 4.91 10.14
C GLY A 131 13.54 4.97 9.18
N LEU A 132 13.71 3.95 8.33
CA LEU A 132 14.72 3.95 7.27
C LEU A 132 14.42 4.98 6.18
N ASP A 133 13.16 5.18 5.81
CA ASP A 133 12.74 6.19 4.83
C ASP A 133 12.96 7.60 5.37
N ASP A 134 12.62 7.85 6.64
CA ASP A 134 12.86 9.13 7.30
C ASP A 134 14.37 9.42 7.43
N ALA A 135 15.16 8.43 7.86
CA ALA A 135 16.61 8.58 7.98
C ALA A 135 17.28 8.88 6.64
N SER A 136 16.89 8.20 5.56
CA SER A 136 17.46 8.43 4.22
C SER A 136 17.19 9.84 3.71
N ARG A 137 16.11 10.49 4.13
CA ARG A 137 15.73 11.85 3.75
C ARG A 137 16.31 12.95 4.66
N THR A 138 16.78 12.59 5.83
CA THR A 138 17.18 13.57 6.86
C THR A 138 18.61 13.41 7.34
N THR A 139 18.95 12.31 8.00
CA THR A 139 20.19 12.14 8.76
C THR A 139 21.17 11.15 8.13
N ALA A 140 20.71 10.29 7.25
CA ALA A 140 21.49 9.21 6.65
C ALA A 140 21.36 9.18 5.12
N ALA A 141 21.73 10.28 4.47
CA ALA A 141 21.64 10.46 3.00
C ALA A 141 22.44 9.42 2.19
N TYR A 142 23.31 8.63 2.85
CA TYR A 142 23.98 7.49 2.25
C TYR A 142 23.10 6.25 2.14
N LEU A 143 21.91 6.23 2.76
CA LEU A 143 20.91 5.19 2.53
C LEU A 143 20.09 5.53 1.27
N GLY A 144 20.01 4.58 0.34
CA GLY A 144 19.09 4.68 -0.78
C GLY A 144 17.64 4.38 -0.37
N PRO A 145 16.67 4.55 -1.28
CA PRO A 145 15.24 4.42 -0.95
C PRO A 145 14.74 2.97 -0.90
N ASP A 146 15.46 1.98 -1.47
CA ASP A 146 15.03 0.58 -1.49
C ASP A 146 15.35 -0.16 -0.19
N GLY A 147 14.56 -1.16 0.10
CA GLY A 147 14.76 -2.02 1.25
C GLY A 147 13.48 -2.70 1.75
N LYS A 148 13.65 -3.52 2.76
CA LYS A 148 12.56 -4.21 3.45
C LYS A 148 12.94 -4.60 4.87
N ALA A 149 11.92 -4.83 5.70
CA ALA A 149 12.06 -5.38 7.03
C ALA A 149 11.15 -6.58 7.22
N GLN A 150 11.60 -7.54 8.02
CA GLN A 150 10.80 -8.69 8.45
C GLN A 150 10.94 -8.84 9.96
N VAL A 151 9.83 -9.06 10.64
CA VAL A 151 9.80 -9.27 12.10
C VAL A 151 9.08 -10.57 12.40
N THR A 152 9.72 -11.42 13.22
CA THR A 152 9.14 -12.65 13.75
C THR A 152 8.96 -12.53 15.26
N LEU A 153 7.76 -12.83 15.73
CA LEU A 153 7.39 -12.82 17.14
C LEU A 153 7.12 -14.24 17.66
N ASP A 154 7.42 -14.48 18.93
CA ASP A 154 6.98 -15.67 19.66
C ASP A 154 5.47 -15.59 20.01
N ASP A 155 4.96 -16.62 20.69
CA ASP A 155 3.55 -16.68 21.09
C ASP A 155 3.20 -15.69 22.22
N LYS A 156 4.20 -15.09 22.87
CA LYS A 156 4.04 -14.03 23.87
C LYS A 156 4.12 -12.63 23.25
N GLY A 157 4.40 -12.53 21.94
CA GLY A 157 4.54 -11.27 21.23
C GLY A 157 5.91 -10.60 21.38
N ASN A 158 6.93 -11.32 21.81
CA ASN A 158 8.32 -10.83 21.85
C ASN A 158 9.00 -11.11 20.51
N ALA A 159 9.83 -10.18 20.04
CA ALA A 159 10.64 -10.39 18.86
C ALA A 159 11.67 -11.51 19.09
N THR A 160 11.77 -12.43 18.12
CA THR A 160 12.76 -13.52 18.10
C THR A 160 13.76 -13.34 16.98
N THR A 161 13.33 -12.78 15.84
CA THR A 161 14.19 -12.51 14.69
C THR A 161 13.73 -11.23 14.02
N VAL A 162 14.67 -10.37 13.66
CA VAL A 162 14.45 -9.19 12.83
C VAL A 162 15.45 -9.21 11.67
N VAL A 163 14.94 -9.10 10.46
CA VAL A 163 15.76 -8.90 9.25
C VAL A 163 15.48 -7.51 8.73
N ALA A 164 16.50 -6.70 8.53
CA ALA A 164 16.40 -5.37 7.95
C ALA A 164 17.42 -5.21 6.82
N SER A 165 16.93 -4.89 5.62
CA SER A 165 17.76 -4.62 4.46
C SER A 165 17.48 -3.22 3.94
N ALA A 166 18.53 -2.41 3.78
CA ALA A 166 18.43 -1.06 3.23
C ALA A 166 19.53 -0.83 2.20
N GLN A 167 19.13 -0.29 1.06
CA GLN A 167 20.06 0.17 0.04
C GLN A 167 20.96 1.26 0.60
N HIS A 168 22.24 1.28 0.18
CA HIS A 168 23.22 2.28 0.61
C HIS A 168 24.16 2.67 -0.54
N ALA A 169 24.81 3.82 -0.40
CA ALA A 169 25.81 4.27 -1.35
C ALA A 169 27.02 3.30 -1.36
N HIS A 170 27.66 3.18 -2.51
CA HIS A 170 28.78 2.24 -2.71
C HIS A 170 29.99 2.57 -1.82
N ASP A 171 30.20 3.84 -1.52
CA ASP A 171 31.29 4.38 -0.72
C ASP A 171 30.91 4.62 0.76
N ALA A 172 29.69 4.24 1.15
CA ALA A 172 29.27 4.35 2.56
C ALA A 172 30.09 3.40 3.45
N ASP A 173 30.49 3.89 4.64
CA ASP A 173 31.14 3.05 5.66
C ASP A 173 30.17 1.92 6.10
N PRO A 174 30.53 0.63 5.89
CA PRO A 174 29.67 -0.49 6.24
C PRO A 174 29.29 -0.53 7.73
N ARG A 175 30.17 -0.04 8.61
CA ARG A 175 29.89 0.02 10.05
C ARG A 175 28.84 1.06 10.35
N LEU A 176 28.96 2.24 9.75
CA LEU A 176 27.98 3.31 9.89
C LEU A 176 26.61 2.87 9.36
N VAL A 177 26.56 2.19 8.21
CA VAL A 177 25.32 1.62 7.65
C VAL A 177 24.70 0.63 8.64
N TYR A 178 25.50 -0.31 9.18
CA TYR A 178 25.03 -1.29 10.15
C TYR A 178 24.47 -0.63 11.41
N ASP A 179 25.25 0.28 12.03
CA ASP A 179 24.88 0.93 13.30
C ASP A 179 23.59 1.74 13.12
N THR A 180 23.45 2.48 12.01
CA THR A 180 22.25 3.26 11.72
C THR A 180 20.99 2.38 11.56
N ILE A 181 21.10 1.26 10.84
CA ILE A 181 19.97 0.34 10.68
C ILE A 181 19.64 -0.33 12.02
N ALA A 182 20.65 -0.71 12.82
CA ALA A 182 20.47 -1.30 14.14
C ALA A 182 19.74 -0.34 15.10
N ASP A 183 20.13 0.92 15.14
CA ASP A 183 19.47 1.95 15.96
C ASP A 183 17.99 2.12 15.59
N ILE A 184 17.69 2.15 14.29
CA ILE A 184 16.29 2.23 13.80
C ILE A 184 15.49 0.99 14.20
N VAL A 185 16.09 -0.21 14.08
CA VAL A 185 15.43 -1.45 14.52
C VAL A 185 15.18 -1.42 16.03
N HIS A 186 16.17 -1.03 16.83
CA HIS A 186 16.00 -0.94 18.29
C HIS A 186 14.94 0.09 18.69
N ALA A 187 14.88 1.23 18.00
CA ALA A 187 13.83 2.23 18.24
C ALA A 187 12.42 1.70 17.91
N ALA A 188 12.29 0.86 16.88
CA ALA A 188 10.99 0.32 16.44
C ALA A 188 10.54 -0.89 17.28
N VAL A 189 11.44 -1.81 17.59
CA VAL A 189 11.14 -3.12 18.21
C VAL A 189 11.34 -3.08 19.73
N GLY A 190 12.21 -2.19 20.22
CA GLY A 190 12.72 -2.15 21.59
C GLY A 190 13.98 -2.98 21.76
N GLU A 191 14.70 -2.72 22.85
CA GLU A 191 15.83 -3.55 23.24
C GLU A 191 15.36 -4.93 23.70
N GLY A 192 16.08 -5.98 23.30
CA GLY A 192 15.71 -7.34 23.65
C GLY A 192 16.68 -8.38 23.08
N THR A 193 16.46 -9.64 23.50
CA THR A 193 17.27 -10.77 23.00
C THR A 193 16.59 -11.35 21.76
N TYR A 194 16.90 -10.82 20.59
CA TYR A 194 16.46 -11.36 19.30
C TYR A 194 17.64 -11.43 18.33
N GLN A 195 17.56 -12.33 17.35
CA GLN A 195 18.51 -12.38 16.26
C GLN A 195 18.27 -11.19 15.32
N LEU A 196 19.29 -10.33 15.15
CA LEU A 196 19.26 -9.21 14.21
C LEU A 196 20.13 -9.51 12.99
N LEU A 197 19.53 -9.45 11.80
CA LEU A 197 20.20 -9.67 10.53
C LEU A 197 20.06 -8.39 9.68
N ILE A 198 21.17 -7.67 9.51
CA ILE A 198 21.23 -6.43 8.72
C ILE A 198 22.00 -6.69 7.43
N ASN A 199 21.40 -6.36 6.29
CA ASN A 199 21.97 -6.61 4.95
C ASN A 199 22.71 -7.94 4.93
N PRO A 200 22.05 -9.10 5.07
CA PRO A 200 22.72 -10.40 5.33
C PRO A 200 23.74 -10.81 4.27
N THR A 201 23.66 -10.24 3.06
CA THR A 201 24.64 -10.45 1.98
C THR A 201 25.85 -9.50 2.08
N GLY A 202 25.83 -8.56 3.03
CA GLY A 202 26.89 -7.58 3.30
C GLY A 202 26.82 -6.31 2.47
N ILE A 203 26.29 -6.35 1.25
CA ILE A 203 26.25 -5.22 0.32
C ILE A 203 24.85 -5.12 -0.31
N PHE A 204 24.30 -3.89 -0.32
CA PHE A 204 23.06 -3.59 -1.03
C PHE A 204 23.17 -2.19 -1.67
N THR A 205 23.92 -2.07 -2.76
CA THR A 205 24.18 -0.77 -3.44
C THR A 205 23.30 -0.54 -4.66
N PHE A 206 22.84 -1.59 -5.32
CA PHE A 206 21.88 -1.51 -6.42
C PHE A 206 20.47 -1.76 -5.90
N GLY A 207 19.57 -0.82 -6.09
CA GLY A 207 18.16 -0.92 -5.68
C GLY A 207 17.22 -0.37 -6.76
N GLY A 208 15.91 -0.44 -6.48
CA GLY A 208 14.89 0.03 -7.38
C GLY A 208 14.93 -0.66 -8.74
N PHE A 209 14.53 0.05 -9.79
CA PHE A 209 14.48 -0.49 -11.15
C PHE A 209 15.84 -0.83 -11.77
N LEU A 210 16.95 -0.43 -11.16
CA LEU A 210 18.26 -0.90 -11.59
C LEU A 210 18.53 -2.34 -11.18
N ALA A 211 18.00 -2.76 -10.05
CA ALA A 211 18.23 -4.08 -9.47
C ALA A 211 17.17 -5.11 -9.85
N ASP A 212 15.91 -4.71 -9.88
CA ASP A 212 14.77 -5.62 -10.02
C ASP A 212 13.61 -4.96 -10.76
N SER A 213 12.62 -5.75 -11.13
CA SER A 213 11.38 -5.28 -11.73
C SER A 213 10.25 -5.22 -10.71
N GLY A 214 9.37 -4.24 -10.86
CA GLY A 214 8.15 -4.08 -10.08
C GLY A 214 6.91 -4.09 -10.94
N ALA A 215 5.78 -4.34 -10.31
CA ALA A 215 4.46 -4.19 -10.89
C ALA A 215 3.43 -3.81 -9.81
N THR A 216 2.40 -3.06 -10.21
CA THR A 216 1.26 -2.68 -9.37
C THR A 216 0.62 -3.91 -8.72
N GLY A 217 0.28 -3.82 -7.44
CA GLY A 217 -0.49 -4.83 -6.70
C GLY A 217 0.30 -6.06 -6.24
N ARG A 218 1.62 -6.11 -6.42
CA ARG A 218 2.44 -7.28 -6.02
C ARG A 218 2.81 -7.31 -4.53
N LYS A 219 2.48 -6.26 -3.76
CA LYS A 219 2.76 -6.19 -2.31
C LYS A 219 1.53 -5.97 -1.45
N ILE A 220 0.37 -6.33 -1.97
CA ILE A 220 -0.92 -6.11 -1.31
C ILE A 220 -1.04 -6.81 0.05
N VAL A 221 -0.37 -7.95 0.26
CA VAL A 221 -0.32 -8.63 1.56
C VAL A 221 0.44 -7.79 2.58
N CYS A 222 1.59 -7.23 2.20
CA CYS A 222 2.38 -6.33 3.06
C CYS A 222 1.60 -5.05 3.39
N ASP A 223 0.90 -4.50 2.41
CA ASP A 223 0.18 -3.24 2.53
C ASP A 223 -1.14 -3.35 3.30
N GLN A 224 -1.69 -4.55 3.45
CA GLN A 224 -2.91 -4.77 4.22
C GLN A 224 -2.59 -5.27 5.64
N TYR A 225 -2.66 -6.57 5.88
CA TYR A 225 -2.64 -7.15 7.22
C TYR A 225 -1.47 -8.12 7.45
N GLY A 226 -0.55 -8.25 6.46
CA GLY A 226 0.46 -9.30 6.48
C GLY A 226 -0.14 -10.70 6.27
N PRO A 227 0.66 -11.76 6.42
CA PRO A 227 0.24 -13.12 6.13
C PRO A 227 -0.70 -13.73 7.18
N ARG A 228 -0.95 -13.04 8.29
CA ARG A 228 -1.84 -13.53 9.36
C ARG A 228 -3.30 -13.59 8.95
N VAL A 229 -3.72 -12.67 8.09
CA VAL A 229 -5.11 -12.49 7.67
C VAL A 229 -5.23 -12.69 6.18
N ARG A 230 -6.28 -13.40 5.75
CA ARG A 230 -6.62 -13.50 4.33
C ARG A 230 -6.97 -12.13 3.76
N ILE A 231 -6.74 -11.94 2.49
CA ILE A 231 -7.11 -10.74 1.73
C ILE A 231 -8.04 -11.11 0.57
N GLY A 232 -8.72 -10.13 -0.01
CA GLY A 232 -9.67 -10.37 -1.10
C GLY A 232 -9.02 -10.70 -2.46
N GLY A 233 -7.74 -10.37 -2.65
CA GLY A 233 -6.97 -10.65 -3.87
C GLY A 233 -6.91 -9.49 -4.87
N GLY A 234 -7.86 -8.56 -4.88
CA GLY A 234 -7.84 -7.39 -5.77
C GLY A 234 -6.77 -6.36 -5.35
N SER A 235 -6.00 -5.84 -6.32
CA SER A 235 -5.07 -4.74 -6.08
C SER A 235 -5.81 -3.41 -5.89
N PHE A 236 -5.17 -2.45 -5.21
CA PHE A 236 -5.75 -1.14 -4.90
C PHE A 236 -5.22 -0.03 -5.81
N SER A 237 -3.90 0.09 -5.91
CA SER A 237 -3.24 1.20 -6.58
C SER A 237 -3.67 1.33 -8.03
N GLY A 238 -3.87 2.58 -8.48
CA GLY A 238 -4.34 2.90 -9.82
C GLY A 238 -5.85 2.78 -10.06
N LYS A 239 -6.63 2.34 -9.04
CA LYS A 239 -8.08 2.16 -9.14
C LYS A 239 -8.84 3.27 -8.44
N ASP A 240 -9.78 3.93 -9.16
CA ASP A 240 -10.71 4.89 -8.58
C ASP A 240 -11.75 4.23 -7.65
N PRO A 241 -12.49 4.99 -6.82
CA PRO A 241 -13.36 4.42 -5.81
C PRO A 241 -14.60 3.69 -6.33
N THR A 242 -14.90 3.70 -7.63
CA THR A 242 -15.97 2.85 -8.19
C THR A 242 -15.57 1.36 -8.22
N LYS A 243 -14.28 1.06 -8.13
CA LYS A 243 -13.74 -0.30 -8.04
C LYS A 243 -13.82 -0.78 -6.60
N VAL A 244 -14.68 -1.78 -6.37
CA VAL A 244 -14.95 -2.33 -5.02
C VAL A 244 -13.75 -3.03 -4.40
N ASP A 245 -12.80 -3.50 -5.20
CA ASP A 245 -11.51 -4.01 -4.68
C ASP A 245 -10.89 -3.02 -3.70
N ARG A 246 -10.97 -1.73 -3.98
CA ARG A 246 -10.42 -0.66 -3.16
C ARG A 246 -11.44 -0.11 -2.17
N SER A 247 -12.55 0.46 -2.65
CA SER A 247 -13.55 1.11 -1.80
C SER A 247 -14.21 0.13 -0.83
N GLY A 248 -14.51 -1.09 -1.27
CA GLY A 248 -15.06 -2.15 -0.44
C GLY A 248 -14.09 -2.63 0.64
N ALA A 249 -12.78 -2.74 0.32
CA ALA A 249 -11.76 -3.11 1.30
C ALA A 249 -11.56 -2.01 2.36
N TYR A 250 -11.54 -0.73 1.96
CA TYR A 250 -11.46 0.39 2.90
C TYR A 250 -12.71 0.47 3.80
N PHE A 251 -13.88 0.25 3.25
CA PHE A 251 -15.11 0.22 4.03
C PHE A 251 -15.16 -0.99 4.99
N ALA A 252 -14.75 -2.18 4.53
CA ALA A 252 -14.63 -3.35 5.38
C ALA A 252 -13.65 -3.12 6.55
N ARG A 253 -12.51 -2.44 6.29
CA ARG A 253 -11.56 -2.02 7.33
C ARG A 253 -12.20 -1.07 8.34
N TRP A 254 -12.90 -0.05 7.87
CA TRP A 254 -13.61 0.89 8.72
C TRP A 254 -14.63 0.16 9.63
N ARG A 255 -15.42 -0.78 9.09
CA ARG A 255 -16.36 -1.61 9.83
C ARG A 255 -15.65 -2.48 10.87
N ALA A 256 -14.61 -3.20 10.48
CA ALA A 256 -13.84 -4.06 11.37
C ALA A 256 -13.25 -3.27 12.56
N ARG A 257 -12.73 -2.06 12.34
CA ARG A 257 -12.24 -1.19 13.40
C ARG A 257 -13.33 -0.81 14.40
N ARG A 258 -14.50 -0.42 13.93
CA ARG A 258 -15.65 -0.06 14.80
C ARG A 258 -16.10 -1.25 15.64
N ILE A 259 -16.17 -2.44 15.04
CA ILE A 259 -16.51 -3.68 15.75
C ILE A 259 -15.43 -3.99 16.80
N ALA A 260 -14.16 -3.98 16.43
CA ALA A 260 -13.08 -4.28 17.36
C ALA A 260 -12.98 -3.26 18.51
N LYS A 261 -13.19 -1.97 18.26
CA LYS A 261 -13.28 -0.94 19.32
C LYS A 261 -14.45 -1.20 20.29
N LYS A 262 -15.62 -1.57 19.77
CA LYS A 262 -16.82 -1.84 20.57
C LYS A 262 -16.70 -3.10 21.42
N THR A 263 -16.08 -4.14 20.87
CA THR A 263 -16.04 -5.48 21.49
C THR A 263 -14.77 -5.73 22.31
N GLY A 264 -13.70 -4.98 22.05
CA GLY A 264 -12.38 -5.21 22.67
C GLY A 264 -11.63 -6.43 22.14
N VAL A 265 -12.13 -7.08 21.08
CA VAL A 265 -11.50 -8.25 20.44
C VAL A 265 -11.29 -8.00 18.95
N GLU A 266 -10.47 -8.84 18.32
CA GLU A 266 -10.26 -8.74 16.86
C GLU A 266 -11.56 -8.94 16.08
N ALA A 267 -11.66 -8.28 14.94
CA ALA A 267 -12.80 -8.35 14.05
C ALA A 267 -12.36 -8.56 12.60
N LEU A 268 -13.08 -9.43 11.90
CA LEU A 268 -12.95 -9.69 10.48
C LEU A 268 -14.28 -9.41 9.80
N VAL A 269 -14.25 -8.59 8.75
CA VAL A 269 -15.42 -8.26 7.91
C VAL A 269 -15.11 -8.64 6.48
N GLU A 270 -16.02 -9.33 5.81
CA GLU A 270 -15.89 -9.68 4.41
C GLU A 270 -17.15 -9.33 3.64
N TYR A 271 -16.99 -8.83 2.43
CA TYR A 271 -18.06 -8.60 1.48
C TYR A 271 -17.79 -9.34 0.17
N ALA A 272 -18.79 -10.04 -0.34
CA ALA A 272 -18.78 -10.66 -1.67
C ALA A 272 -19.57 -9.79 -2.65
N TRP A 273 -18.93 -9.39 -3.74
CA TRP A 273 -19.49 -8.48 -4.74
C TRP A 273 -19.79 -9.19 -6.06
N ALA A 274 -20.80 -8.70 -6.78
CA ALA A 274 -21.03 -9.05 -8.18
C ALA A 274 -21.05 -7.78 -9.05
N ILE A 275 -20.53 -7.90 -10.26
CA ILE A 275 -20.56 -6.82 -11.24
C ILE A 275 -22.01 -6.29 -11.42
N GLY A 276 -22.16 -4.98 -11.48
CA GLY A 276 -23.47 -4.31 -11.62
C GLY A 276 -24.35 -4.31 -10.37
N SER A 277 -23.97 -5.02 -9.29
CA SER A 277 -24.73 -4.98 -8.03
C SER A 277 -24.41 -3.72 -7.23
N PRO A 278 -25.40 -2.95 -6.77
CA PRO A 278 -25.17 -1.76 -5.95
C PRO A 278 -24.79 -2.09 -4.49
N LYS A 279 -25.02 -3.33 -4.03
CA LYS A 279 -24.70 -3.83 -2.68
C LYS A 279 -23.98 -5.17 -2.77
N PRO A 280 -23.20 -5.57 -1.73
CA PRO A 280 -22.65 -6.92 -1.66
C PRO A 280 -23.78 -7.97 -1.68
N LEU A 281 -23.49 -9.12 -2.27
CA LEU A 281 -24.39 -10.27 -2.26
C LEU A 281 -24.40 -11.00 -0.91
N ALA A 282 -23.26 -10.93 -0.19
CA ALA A 282 -23.09 -11.55 1.12
C ALA A 282 -22.09 -10.76 1.95
N ALA A 283 -22.24 -10.84 3.27
CA ALA A 283 -21.31 -10.31 4.25
C ALA A 283 -21.01 -11.36 5.34
N VAL A 284 -19.80 -11.32 5.86
CA VAL A 284 -19.36 -12.10 7.03
C VAL A 284 -18.81 -11.12 8.06
N GLY A 285 -19.15 -11.32 9.33
CA GLY A 285 -18.64 -10.50 10.43
C GLY A 285 -19.24 -9.10 10.57
N ASP A 286 -20.05 -8.65 9.61
CA ASP A 286 -20.84 -7.41 9.67
C ASP A 286 -22.34 -7.78 9.75
N THR A 287 -23.01 -7.30 10.77
CA THR A 287 -24.46 -7.51 10.99
C THR A 287 -25.29 -6.26 10.73
N ASP A 288 -24.65 -5.15 10.41
CA ASP A 288 -25.32 -3.90 10.08
C ASP A 288 -25.92 -3.94 8.64
N GLU A 289 -26.62 -2.89 8.27
CA GLU A 289 -27.10 -2.75 6.89
C GLU A 289 -25.93 -2.78 5.89
N LEU A 290 -26.09 -3.58 4.81
CA LEU A 290 -25.08 -3.73 3.77
C LEU A 290 -24.88 -2.39 3.05
N PRO A 291 -23.61 -1.98 2.85
CA PRO A 291 -23.28 -0.71 2.20
C PRO A 291 -23.67 -0.75 0.71
N THR A 292 -24.02 0.40 0.16
CA THR A 292 -24.01 0.58 -1.30
C THR A 292 -22.65 1.09 -1.75
N VAL A 293 -22.26 0.84 -3.00
CA VAL A 293 -21.01 1.40 -3.58
C VAL A 293 -20.99 2.93 -3.42
N ALA A 294 -22.07 3.61 -3.81
CA ALA A 294 -22.18 5.06 -3.65
C ALA A 294 -22.12 5.50 -2.17
N GLY A 295 -22.75 4.74 -1.27
CA GLY A 295 -22.71 5.01 0.18
C GLY A 295 -21.30 4.94 0.75
N MET A 296 -20.52 3.93 0.38
CA MET A 296 -19.10 3.80 0.78
C MET A 296 -18.27 4.99 0.30
N ILE A 297 -18.42 5.36 -0.98
CA ILE A 297 -17.70 6.48 -1.59
C ILE A 297 -18.02 7.79 -0.85
N THR A 298 -19.29 8.04 -0.57
CA THR A 298 -19.74 9.26 0.12
C THR A 298 -19.29 9.28 1.58
N GLN A 299 -19.48 8.16 2.31
CA GLN A 299 -19.18 8.07 3.74
C GLN A 299 -17.69 8.23 4.04
N LEU A 300 -16.85 7.67 3.19
CA LEU A 300 -15.39 7.75 3.35
C LEU A 300 -14.76 8.89 2.51
N ASP A 301 -15.58 9.70 1.84
CA ASP A 301 -15.15 10.84 1.01
C ASP A 301 -14.00 10.46 0.04
N LEU A 302 -14.23 9.38 -0.73
CA LEU A 302 -13.21 8.74 -1.55
C LEU A 302 -12.95 9.41 -2.92
N ARG A 303 -13.64 10.51 -3.27
CA ARG A 303 -13.41 11.20 -4.54
C ARG A 303 -12.29 12.25 -4.50
N ARG A 304 -11.56 12.32 -3.39
CA ARG A 304 -10.40 13.20 -3.21
C ARG A 304 -9.10 12.55 -3.67
N PRO A 305 -8.08 13.35 -4.03
CA PRO A 305 -6.74 12.86 -4.35
C PRO A 305 -5.97 12.48 -3.05
N ILE A 306 -6.28 11.30 -2.49
CA ILE A 306 -5.74 10.82 -1.21
C ILE A 306 -4.96 9.50 -1.36
N TYR A 307 -4.90 8.96 -2.56
CA TYR A 307 -4.47 7.58 -2.81
C TYR A 307 -2.96 7.42 -2.81
N TYR A 308 -2.22 8.37 -3.35
CA TYR A 308 -0.76 8.40 -3.25
C TYR A 308 -0.31 8.40 -1.78
N ASN A 309 -0.93 9.25 -0.94
CA ASN A 309 -0.66 9.29 0.49
C ASN A 309 -1.05 7.98 1.20
N ALA A 310 -2.16 7.36 0.84
CA ALA A 310 -2.58 6.08 1.39
C ALA A 310 -1.55 4.97 1.07
N THR A 311 -1.07 4.91 -0.17
CA THR A 311 -0.06 3.95 -0.62
C THR A 311 1.30 4.17 0.03
N MET A 312 1.73 5.43 0.22
CA MET A 312 2.92 5.79 1.00
C MET A 312 2.86 5.23 2.43
N LYS A 313 1.68 5.20 3.03
CA LYS A 313 1.44 4.77 4.42
C LYS A 313 0.98 3.31 4.55
N GLY A 314 0.88 2.57 3.45
CA GLY A 314 0.44 1.17 3.43
C GLY A 314 -1.04 1.00 3.69
N HIS A 315 -1.88 1.88 3.18
CA HIS A 315 -3.35 1.87 3.16
C HIS A 315 -4.05 1.87 4.53
N TYR A 316 -3.48 1.28 5.60
CA TYR A 316 -4.14 1.13 6.90
C TYR A 316 -3.27 1.61 8.06
N GLY A 317 -3.92 1.99 9.17
CA GLY A 317 -3.28 2.33 10.44
C GLY A 317 -2.83 3.80 10.57
N SER A 318 -3.01 4.64 9.55
CA SER A 318 -2.69 6.07 9.63
C SER A 318 -3.96 6.88 9.92
N PRO A 319 -4.01 7.68 11.02
CA PRO A 319 -5.23 8.33 11.49
C PRO A 319 -5.76 9.45 10.58
N ASP A 320 -4.99 9.90 9.62
CA ASP A 320 -5.42 10.88 8.61
C ASP A 320 -6.22 10.28 7.45
N LEU A 321 -6.24 8.95 7.31
CA LEU A 321 -7.02 8.26 6.29
C LEU A 321 -8.49 8.14 6.72
N PRO A 322 -9.47 8.43 5.84
CA PRO A 322 -10.89 8.47 6.22
C PRO A 322 -11.41 7.17 6.86
N TRP A 323 -10.95 6.02 6.39
CA TRP A 323 -11.35 4.71 6.93
C TRP A 323 -10.63 4.32 8.22
N GLU A 324 -9.69 5.10 8.68
CA GLU A 324 -9.02 4.97 9.97
C GLU A 324 -9.57 5.93 11.02
N GLN A 325 -10.52 6.78 10.64
CA GLN A 325 -11.23 7.68 11.55
C GLN A 325 -12.47 7.00 12.16
N ASP A 326 -13.01 7.56 13.27
CA ASP A 326 -14.17 7.04 14.00
C ASP A 326 -15.51 7.44 13.38
#